data_fd0dd4ad648e6dd19ca497af6bf8a739
#
_entry.id   fd0dd4ad648e6dd19ca497af6bf8a739
#
_cell.length_a   1.000
_cell.length_b   1.000
_cell.length_c   1.000
_cell.angle_alpha   90.00
_cell.angle_beta   90.00
_cell.angle_gamma   90.00
#
_symmetry.space_group_name_H-M   'P 1'
#
loop_
_entity.id
_entity.type
_entity.pdbx_description
1 polymer ?
#
loop_
_entity_poly.entity_id
_entity_poly.type
_entity_poly.pdbx_seq_one_letter_code
_entity_poly.pdbx_strand_id
1 'polypeptide(L)'
;MLLIADATDDFGRYVEHNAWLPRPVAGSDGMVPSGWSPVIEAWGAVQLQNRFRDAANRSMRGQDYAAWAAIRAIGEGVTRTNVADAASLRRYLLSDAFQLDGFKGRGLSFRTWNGQLRQPIAVANSRALIALAPLEGFLHQRNEMDTLGQDQTESACTAFGG
;
A
#
# COMPACT_ATOMS: atom_id res chain seq x y z
N MET A 1 17.29 -8.79 26.76
CA MET A 1 16.59 -8.21 25.61
C MET A 1 16.64 -6.70 25.74
N LEU A 2 16.88 -6.00 24.65
CA LEU A 2 16.84 -4.54 24.56
C LEU A 2 15.64 -4.14 23.70
N LEU A 3 14.81 -3.22 24.20
CA LEU A 3 13.69 -2.66 23.46
C LEU A 3 14.04 -1.26 22.99
N ILE A 4 13.85 -0.97 21.71
CA ILE A 4 14.18 0.30 21.08
C ILE A 4 12.89 0.91 20.52
N ALA A 5 12.62 2.16 20.91
CA ALA A 5 11.58 3.00 20.30
C ALA A 5 12.27 4.06 19.44
N ASP A 6 12.48 3.73 18.18
CA ASP A 6 13.10 4.61 17.19
C ASP A 6 12.16 4.74 15.99
N ALA A 7 11.25 5.71 16.03
CA ALA A 7 10.25 5.92 15.02
C ALA A 7 10.81 6.51 13.71
N THR A 8 11.99 7.13 13.77
CA THR A 8 12.60 7.87 12.67
C THR A 8 13.81 7.18 12.04
N ASP A 9 14.20 6.01 12.58
CA ASP A 9 15.39 5.24 12.14
C ASP A 9 16.68 6.05 12.31
N ASP A 10 16.77 6.80 13.42
CA ASP A 10 17.93 7.66 13.68
C ASP A 10 19.09 6.91 14.33
N PHE A 11 18.82 6.09 15.36
CA PHE A 11 19.85 5.47 16.18
C PHE A 11 19.72 3.95 16.32
N GLY A 12 18.55 3.37 16.12
CA GLY A 12 18.27 1.93 16.32
C GLY A 12 19.27 1.03 15.60
N ARG A 13 19.63 1.38 14.39
CA ARG A 13 20.58 0.66 13.53
C ARG A 13 22.00 0.57 14.09
N TYR A 14 22.37 1.43 15.04
CA TYR A 14 23.72 1.42 15.65
C TYR A 14 23.76 0.60 16.93
N VAL A 15 22.61 0.34 17.55
CA VAL A 15 22.54 -0.25 18.89
C VAL A 15 23.02 -1.69 18.90
N GLU A 16 22.69 -2.45 17.89
CA GLU A 16 23.09 -3.87 17.76
C GLU A 16 24.60 -4.03 17.76
N HIS A 17 25.32 -3.11 17.13
CA HIS A 17 26.77 -3.16 16.99
C HIS A 17 27.52 -2.47 18.15
N ASN A 18 26.82 -1.67 18.96
CA ASN A 18 27.42 -0.88 20.03
C ASN A 18 26.94 -1.29 21.44
N ALA A 19 26.19 -2.38 21.57
CA ALA A 19 25.78 -2.88 22.86
C ALA A 19 26.97 -3.48 23.61
N TRP A 20 27.11 -3.13 24.91
CA TRP A 20 28.17 -3.64 25.79
C TRP A 20 28.22 -5.18 25.84
N LEU A 21 27.07 -5.82 25.81
CA LEU A 21 26.92 -7.28 25.76
C LEU A 21 25.95 -7.64 24.61
N PRO A 22 26.28 -8.67 23.82
CA PRO A 22 25.35 -9.19 22.82
C PRO A 22 24.03 -9.59 23.48
N ARG A 23 22.92 -9.06 22.95
CA ARG A 23 21.56 -9.37 23.43
C ARG A 23 20.55 -9.21 22.30
N PRO A 24 19.43 -9.94 22.35
CA PRO A 24 18.34 -9.71 21.40
C PRO A 24 17.85 -8.28 21.45
N VAL A 25 17.73 -7.66 20.26
CA VAL A 25 17.17 -6.32 20.08
C VAL A 25 15.79 -6.46 19.43
N ALA A 26 14.82 -5.69 19.90
CA ALA A 26 13.50 -5.59 19.31
C ALA A 26 12.99 -4.15 19.43
N GLY A 27 12.11 -3.76 18.52
CA GLY A 27 11.55 -2.40 18.57
C GLY A 27 10.91 -1.97 17.26
N SER A 28 10.64 -0.68 17.14
CA SER A 28 10.01 -0.10 15.94
C SER A 28 10.96 -0.02 14.75
N ASP A 29 12.24 0.17 14.97
CA ASP A 29 13.32 0.29 13.95
C ASP A 29 12.93 1.20 12.77
N GLY A 30 12.21 2.28 13.05
CA GLY A 30 11.73 3.22 12.04
C GLY A 30 10.67 2.67 11.08
N MET A 31 10.07 1.52 11.38
CA MET A 31 9.04 0.91 10.53
C MET A 31 7.76 1.73 10.52
N VAL A 32 7.31 2.07 9.32
CA VAL A 32 6.07 2.83 9.10
C VAL A 32 5.20 2.11 8.06
N PRO A 33 3.91 1.88 8.35
CA PRO A 33 2.98 1.41 7.33
C PRO A 33 2.71 2.50 6.30
N SER A 34 2.85 2.17 5.03
CA SER A 34 2.68 3.13 3.95
C SER A 34 2.04 2.50 2.71
N GLY A 35 1.24 3.29 1.99
CA GLY A 35 0.71 2.90 0.68
C GLY A 35 1.80 2.76 -0.39
N TRP A 36 2.95 3.36 -0.21
CA TRP A 36 4.12 3.21 -1.08
C TRP A 36 5.41 3.47 -0.33
N SER A 37 6.43 2.67 -0.60
CA SER A 37 7.78 2.92 -0.11
C SER A 37 8.80 2.75 -1.25
N PRO A 38 9.79 3.65 -1.36
CA PRO A 38 10.85 3.56 -2.37
C PRO A 38 11.71 2.31 -2.26
N VAL A 39 11.69 1.62 -1.14
CA VAL A 39 12.44 0.38 -0.89
C VAL A 39 11.73 -0.87 -1.39
N ILE A 40 10.56 -0.73 -2.03
CA ILE A 40 9.91 -1.85 -2.72
C ILE A 40 10.65 -2.10 -4.04
N GLU A 41 11.30 -3.26 -4.16
CA GLU A 41 12.11 -3.61 -5.33
C GLU A 41 11.43 -4.62 -6.26
N ALA A 42 10.44 -5.37 -5.75
CA ALA A 42 9.76 -6.41 -6.49
C ALA A 42 8.62 -5.88 -7.39
N TRP A 43 8.07 -6.75 -8.22
CA TRP A 43 6.85 -6.55 -9.03
C TRP A 43 6.87 -5.31 -9.94
N GLY A 44 8.04 -4.90 -10.40
CA GLY A 44 8.19 -3.71 -11.26
C GLY A 44 8.13 -2.38 -10.51
N ALA A 45 8.10 -2.37 -9.18
CA ALA A 45 8.07 -1.15 -8.38
C ALA A 45 9.27 -0.24 -8.63
N VAL A 46 10.46 -0.82 -8.85
CA VAL A 46 11.67 -0.06 -9.21
C VAL A 46 11.47 0.74 -10.49
N GLN A 47 10.80 0.17 -11.48
CA GLN A 47 10.56 0.86 -12.75
C GLN A 47 9.61 2.05 -12.56
N LEU A 48 8.53 1.87 -11.79
CA LEU A 48 7.62 2.95 -11.46
C LEU A 48 8.34 4.06 -10.68
N GLN A 49 9.14 3.67 -9.67
CA GLN A 49 9.93 4.59 -8.86
C GLN A 49 10.93 5.40 -9.70
N ASN A 50 11.61 4.76 -10.64
CA ASN A 50 12.56 5.42 -11.53
C ASN A 50 11.87 6.41 -12.47
N ARG A 51 10.79 6.00 -13.14
CA ARG A 51 9.99 6.89 -13.99
C ARG A 51 9.48 8.12 -13.24
N PHE A 52 9.02 7.92 -12.00
CA PHE A 52 8.58 9.04 -11.17
C PHE A 52 9.75 9.96 -10.80
N ARG A 53 10.89 9.39 -10.41
CA ARG A 53 12.10 10.15 -10.07
C ARG A 53 12.61 10.98 -11.24
N ASP A 54 12.59 10.42 -12.44
CA ASP A 54 13.00 11.12 -13.66
C ASP A 54 12.07 12.31 -13.96
N ALA A 55 10.77 12.16 -13.70
CA ALA A 55 9.79 13.22 -13.94
C ALA A 55 9.74 14.27 -12.81
N ALA A 56 9.93 13.88 -11.54
CA ALA A 56 9.71 14.73 -10.37
C ALA A 56 11.01 15.13 -9.65
N ASN A 57 12.17 14.59 -10.06
CA ASN A 57 13.48 14.77 -9.42
C ASN A 57 13.48 14.47 -7.90
N ARG A 58 12.67 13.54 -7.47
CA ARG A 58 12.59 13.04 -6.08
C ARG A 58 11.95 11.65 -6.03
N SER A 59 12.09 10.96 -4.91
CA SER A 59 11.41 9.69 -4.68
C SER A 59 9.90 9.86 -4.56
N MET A 60 9.16 8.87 -5.07
CA MET A 60 7.71 8.76 -4.95
C MET A 60 7.32 8.50 -3.48
N ARG A 61 6.31 9.22 -2.99
CA ARG A 61 5.72 9.06 -1.66
C ARG A 61 4.36 8.37 -1.77
N GLY A 62 3.79 7.99 -0.64
CA GLY A 62 2.46 7.37 -0.60
C GLY A 62 1.36 8.20 -1.27
N GLN A 63 1.39 9.53 -1.11
CA GLN A 63 0.42 10.43 -1.75
C GLN A 63 0.59 10.49 -3.28
N ASP A 64 1.83 10.49 -3.76
CA ASP A 64 2.12 10.47 -5.20
C ASP A 64 1.62 9.17 -5.83
N TYR A 65 1.85 8.05 -5.13
CA TYR A 65 1.35 6.75 -5.55
C TYR A 65 -0.19 6.71 -5.57
N ALA A 66 -0.86 7.28 -4.57
CA ALA A 66 -2.31 7.36 -4.54
C ALA A 66 -2.87 8.16 -5.72
N ALA A 67 -2.26 9.30 -6.05
CA ALA A 67 -2.63 10.10 -7.21
C ALA A 67 -2.38 9.35 -8.53
N TRP A 68 -1.22 8.69 -8.65
CA TRP A 68 -0.90 7.84 -9.80
C TRP A 68 -1.93 6.71 -9.97
N ALA A 69 -2.25 5.99 -8.88
CA ALA A 69 -3.21 4.87 -8.91
C ALA A 69 -4.62 5.33 -9.30
N ALA A 70 -5.05 6.50 -8.82
CA ALA A 70 -6.35 7.08 -9.18
C ALA A 70 -6.45 7.36 -10.69
N ILE A 71 -5.45 8.01 -11.28
CA ILE A 71 -5.42 8.29 -12.72
C ILE A 71 -5.31 7.01 -13.54
N ARG A 72 -4.47 6.05 -13.08
CA ARG A 72 -4.35 4.74 -13.74
C ARG A 72 -5.66 3.96 -13.71
N ALA A 73 -6.39 3.98 -12.59
CA ALA A 73 -7.68 3.30 -12.48
C ALA A 73 -8.71 3.85 -13.50
N ILE A 74 -8.78 5.18 -13.63
CA ILE A 74 -9.64 5.82 -14.65
C ILE A 74 -9.22 5.41 -16.05
N GLY A 75 -7.92 5.53 -16.36
CA GLY A 75 -7.39 5.16 -17.68
C GLY A 75 -7.65 3.70 -18.04
N GLU A 76 -7.44 2.78 -17.10
CA GLU A 76 -7.74 1.35 -17.26
C GLU A 76 -9.24 1.14 -17.47
N GLY A 77 -10.08 1.83 -16.70
CA GLY A 77 -11.54 1.78 -16.85
C GLY A 77 -11.98 2.21 -18.24
N VAL A 78 -11.51 3.35 -18.73
CA VAL A 78 -11.82 3.85 -20.09
C VAL A 78 -11.36 2.85 -21.16
N THR A 79 -10.13 2.37 -21.01
CA THR A 79 -9.53 1.46 -22.01
C THR A 79 -10.31 0.14 -22.10
N ARG A 80 -10.72 -0.42 -20.95
CA ARG A 80 -11.42 -1.72 -20.92
C ARG A 80 -12.89 -1.64 -21.29
N THR A 81 -13.55 -0.55 -20.93
CA THR A 81 -14.99 -0.40 -21.19
C THR A 81 -15.31 0.36 -22.47
N ASN A 82 -14.33 1.07 -23.01
CA ASN A 82 -14.49 2.01 -24.12
C ASN A 82 -15.56 3.10 -23.84
N VAL A 83 -15.76 3.46 -22.56
CA VAL A 83 -16.69 4.49 -22.09
C VAL A 83 -15.94 5.52 -21.27
N ALA A 84 -16.38 6.79 -21.35
CA ALA A 84 -15.78 7.89 -20.63
C ALA A 84 -16.76 8.63 -19.69
N ASP A 85 -18.04 8.20 -19.65
CA ASP A 85 -18.99 8.82 -18.73
C ASP A 85 -18.76 8.35 -17.28
N ALA A 86 -18.96 9.27 -16.34
CA ALA A 86 -18.64 9.05 -14.93
C ALA A 86 -19.47 7.91 -14.29
N ALA A 87 -20.74 7.77 -14.68
CA ALA A 87 -21.62 6.76 -14.08
C ALA A 87 -21.21 5.33 -14.48
N SER A 88 -20.90 5.11 -15.76
CA SER A 88 -20.46 3.83 -16.27
C SER A 88 -19.07 3.48 -15.75
N LEU A 89 -18.14 4.42 -15.70
CA LEU A 89 -16.83 4.22 -15.11
C LEU A 89 -16.93 3.86 -13.63
N ARG A 90 -17.73 4.61 -12.83
CA ARG A 90 -17.96 4.29 -11.42
C ARG A 90 -18.47 2.87 -11.24
N ARG A 91 -19.46 2.46 -12.05
CA ARG A 91 -20.02 1.09 -11.99
C ARG A 91 -18.98 0.04 -12.28
N TYR A 92 -18.14 0.25 -13.29
CA TYR A 92 -17.06 -0.68 -13.63
C TYR A 92 -15.97 -0.73 -12.55
N LEU A 93 -15.48 0.42 -12.08
CA LEU A 93 -14.44 0.52 -11.07
C LEU A 93 -14.83 -0.14 -9.73
N LEU A 94 -16.13 -0.09 -9.38
CA LEU A 94 -16.66 -0.70 -8.17
C LEU A 94 -17.13 -2.16 -8.38
N SER A 95 -16.94 -2.72 -9.56
CA SER A 95 -17.32 -4.11 -9.83
C SER A 95 -16.16 -5.09 -9.58
N ASP A 96 -16.49 -6.37 -9.43
CA ASP A 96 -15.50 -7.45 -9.31
C ASP A 96 -14.68 -7.67 -10.61
N ALA A 97 -15.12 -7.10 -11.72
CA ALA A 97 -14.40 -7.15 -12.99
C ALA A 97 -13.20 -6.20 -13.04
N PHE A 98 -13.17 -5.21 -12.16
CA PHE A 98 -12.06 -4.24 -12.10
C PHE A 98 -10.88 -4.78 -11.30
N GLN A 99 -9.73 -4.78 -11.93
CA GLN A 99 -8.45 -5.06 -11.28
C GLN A 99 -7.37 -4.18 -11.89
N LEU A 100 -6.62 -3.48 -11.04
CA LEU A 100 -5.50 -2.64 -11.43
C LEU A 100 -4.18 -3.30 -11.03
N ASP A 101 -3.24 -3.36 -11.96
CA ASP A 101 -1.84 -3.67 -11.64
C ASP A 101 -1.19 -2.46 -10.98
N GLY A 102 -0.90 -2.59 -9.69
CA GLY A 102 -0.36 -1.54 -8.85
C GLY A 102 1.11 -1.71 -8.48
N PHE A 103 1.84 -2.61 -9.12
CA PHE A 103 3.25 -2.90 -8.81
C PHE A 103 3.50 -3.31 -7.35
N LYS A 104 2.55 -4.03 -6.75
CA LYS A 104 2.60 -4.49 -5.35
C LYS A 104 2.42 -5.99 -5.18
N GLY A 105 2.56 -6.75 -6.27
CA GLY A 105 2.44 -8.21 -6.27
C GLY A 105 1.01 -8.74 -6.18
N ARG A 106 0.01 -7.89 -6.01
CA ARG A 106 -1.42 -8.22 -5.98
C ARG A 106 -2.22 -7.21 -6.79
N GLY A 107 -3.29 -7.68 -7.42
CA GLY A 107 -4.23 -6.80 -8.12
C GLY A 107 -4.97 -5.91 -7.13
N LEU A 108 -5.08 -4.64 -7.46
CA LEU A 108 -5.81 -3.66 -6.66
C LEU A 108 -7.27 -3.59 -7.12
N SER A 109 -8.20 -3.45 -6.20
CA SER A 109 -9.62 -3.29 -6.48
C SER A 109 -10.25 -2.30 -5.50
N PHE A 110 -11.50 -1.88 -5.75
CA PHE A 110 -12.18 -0.99 -4.83
C PHE A 110 -13.19 -1.74 -3.96
N ARG A 111 -13.35 -1.33 -2.72
CA ARG A 111 -14.45 -1.78 -1.86
C ARG A 111 -15.75 -1.17 -2.34
N THR A 112 -16.77 -2.00 -2.50
CA THR A 112 -18.07 -1.55 -3.01
C THR A 112 -18.84 -0.69 -2.00
N TRP A 113 -18.60 -0.88 -0.69
CA TRP A 113 -19.36 -0.21 0.38
C TRP A 113 -18.78 1.13 0.82
N ASN A 114 -17.49 1.40 0.59
CA ASN A 114 -16.88 2.67 1.01
C ASN A 114 -15.92 3.28 -0.03
N GLY A 115 -15.75 2.62 -1.19
CA GLY A 115 -14.88 3.10 -2.27
C GLY A 115 -13.38 3.08 -1.97
N GLN A 116 -12.96 2.50 -0.86
CA GLN A 116 -11.55 2.40 -0.50
C GLN A 116 -10.80 1.45 -1.45
N LEU A 117 -9.62 1.85 -1.88
CA LEU A 117 -8.76 0.98 -2.68
C LEU A 117 -8.18 -0.14 -1.81
N ARG A 118 -8.46 -1.39 -2.18
CA ARG A 118 -7.81 -2.59 -1.64
C ARG A 118 -6.40 -2.66 -2.21
N GLN A 119 -5.43 -2.53 -1.36
CA GLN A 119 -4.01 -2.56 -1.75
C GLN A 119 -3.15 -3.12 -0.62
N PRO A 120 -2.05 -3.82 -0.92
CA PRO A 120 -1.06 -4.14 0.08
C PRO A 120 -0.47 -2.86 0.70
N ILE A 121 -0.27 -2.89 2.01
CA ILE A 121 0.39 -1.81 2.75
C ILE A 121 1.81 -2.26 3.08
N ALA A 122 2.78 -1.49 2.63
CA ALA A 122 4.17 -1.75 2.94
C ALA A 122 4.47 -1.38 4.39
N VAL A 123 5.03 -2.32 5.14
CA VAL A 123 5.68 -2.07 6.43
C VAL A 123 7.17 -2.00 6.15
N ALA A 124 7.70 -0.80 6.16
CA ALA A 124 9.06 -0.55 5.72
C ALA A 124 9.73 0.53 6.58
N ASN A 125 11.04 0.46 6.69
CA ASN A 125 11.86 1.59 7.16
C ASN A 125 12.57 2.26 5.96
N SER A 126 13.53 3.12 6.23
CA SER A 126 14.27 3.86 5.19
C SER A 126 15.17 2.97 4.32
N ARG A 127 15.44 1.73 4.74
CA ARG A 127 16.45 0.82 4.17
C ARG A 127 15.85 -0.43 3.55
N ALA A 128 14.73 -0.94 4.10
CA ALA A 128 14.20 -2.23 3.72
C ALA A 128 12.68 -2.31 3.81
N LEU A 129 12.09 -3.10 2.92
CA LEU A 129 10.75 -3.61 3.05
C LEU A 129 10.77 -4.82 4.00
N ILE A 130 10.07 -4.71 5.12
CA ILE A 130 9.99 -5.77 6.12
C ILE A 130 8.86 -6.74 5.79
N ALA A 131 7.70 -6.19 5.44
CA ALA A 131 6.53 -6.98 5.09
C ALA A 131 5.57 -6.19 4.19
N LEU A 132 4.68 -6.92 3.51
CA LEU A 132 3.48 -6.37 2.87
C LEU A 132 2.26 -6.91 3.61
N ALA A 133 1.52 -6.03 4.27
CA ALA A 133 0.27 -6.39 4.90
C ALA A 133 -0.87 -6.50 3.85
N PRO A 134 -1.86 -7.40 4.05
CA PRO A 134 -2.03 -8.29 5.20
C PRO A 134 -1.06 -9.48 5.16
N LEU A 135 -0.68 -9.95 6.35
CA LEU A 135 0.19 -11.11 6.51
C LEU A 135 -0.62 -12.41 6.48
N GLU A 136 0.01 -13.51 6.11
CA GLU A 136 -0.56 -14.85 6.28
C GLU A 136 -1.00 -15.09 7.73
N GLY A 137 -2.13 -15.76 7.91
CA GLY A 137 -2.76 -15.95 9.21
C GLY A 137 -3.69 -14.83 9.64
N PHE A 138 -3.67 -13.69 8.96
CA PHE A 138 -4.52 -12.53 9.24
C PHE A 138 -5.34 -12.11 8.01
N LEU A 139 -5.57 -13.03 7.08
CA LEU A 139 -6.31 -12.76 5.85
C LEU A 139 -7.81 -12.79 6.10
N HIS A 140 -8.53 -11.83 5.52
CA HIS A 140 -9.98 -11.78 5.59
C HIS A 140 -10.61 -12.88 4.73
N GLN A 141 -11.73 -13.46 5.19
CA GLN A 141 -12.36 -14.62 4.56
C GLN A 141 -12.92 -14.36 3.16
N ARG A 142 -13.38 -13.15 2.87
CA ARG A 142 -13.98 -12.79 1.58
C ARG A 142 -12.95 -12.22 0.60
N ASN A 143 -12.17 -11.27 1.05
CA ASN A 143 -11.09 -10.67 0.27
C ASN A 143 -9.92 -10.38 1.21
N GLU A 144 -8.75 -10.92 0.88
CA GLU A 144 -7.55 -10.81 1.71
C GLU A 144 -7.25 -9.37 2.17
N MET A 145 -7.48 -8.38 1.29
CA MET A 145 -7.21 -6.98 1.57
C MET A 145 -8.24 -6.31 2.49
N ASP A 146 -9.36 -6.96 2.79
CA ASP A 146 -10.39 -6.41 3.68
C ASP A 146 -10.01 -6.53 5.17
N THR A 147 -8.94 -7.26 5.49
CA THR A 147 -8.29 -7.21 6.81
C THR A 147 -7.75 -5.81 7.14
N LEU A 148 -7.41 -5.00 6.14
CA LEU A 148 -6.79 -3.69 6.34
C LEU A 148 -7.86 -2.61 6.46
N GLY A 149 -8.10 -2.14 7.67
CA GLY A 149 -9.10 -1.11 7.97
C GLY A 149 -10.43 -1.69 8.47
N GLN A 150 -11.50 -0.91 8.39
CA GLN A 150 -12.84 -1.34 8.82
C GLN A 150 -13.46 -2.33 7.85
N ASP A 151 -14.09 -3.37 8.37
CA ASP A 151 -14.90 -4.28 7.57
C ASP A 151 -16.25 -3.65 7.20
N GLN A 152 -16.93 -4.25 6.24
CA GLN A 152 -18.24 -3.79 5.76
C GLN A 152 -19.27 -3.68 6.90
N THR A 153 -19.27 -4.65 7.81
CA THR A 153 -20.19 -4.70 8.97
C THR A 153 -19.93 -3.63 10.02
N GLU A 154 -18.73 -3.06 10.04
CA GLU A 154 -18.29 -1.99 10.96
C GLU A 154 -18.42 -0.60 10.34
N SER A 155 -18.63 -0.53 9.04
CA SER A 155 -18.63 0.73 8.29
C SER A 155 -19.97 1.44 8.38
N ALA A 156 -19.94 2.70 8.81
CA ALA A 156 -21.09 3.61 8.75
C ALA A 156 -21.20 4.38 7.43
N CYS A 157 -20.37 4.06 6.43
CA CYS A 157 -20.34 4.77 5.16
C CYS A 157 -21.59 4.45 4.33
N THR A 158 -22.35 5.47 3.95
CA THR A 158 -23.54 5.37 3.10
C THR A 158 -23.32 5.92 1.67
N ALA A 159 -22.16 6.53 1.40
CA ALA A 159 -21.88 7.20 0.13
C ALA A 159 -21.78 6.25 -1.09
N PHE A 160 -21.55 4.96 -0.85
CA PHE A 160 -21.38 3.92 -1.88
C PHE A 160 -22.47 2.86 -1.84
N GLY A 161 -23.34 2.85 -0.81
CA GLY A 161 -24.53 2.03 -0.76
C GLY A 161 -25.57 2.60 -1.71
N GLY A 162 -25.75 1.96 -2.87
CA GLY A 162 -26.84 2.18 -3.79
C GLY A 162 -27.83 1.04 -3.68
#